data_08489550383a728a829e0158b87eba70
#
_entry.id   08489550383a728a829e0158b87eba70
#
_cell.length_a   1.000
_cell.length_b   1.000
_cell.length_c   1.000
_cell.angle_alpha   90.00
_cell.angle_beta   90.00
_cell.angle_gamma   90.00
#
_symmetry.space_group_name_H-M   'P 1'
#
loop_
_entity.id
_entity.type
_entity.pdbx_description
1 polymer ?
#
loop_
_entity_poly.entity_id
_entity_poly.type
_entity_poly.pdbx_seq_one_letter_code
_entity_poly.pdbx_strand_id
1 'polypeptide(L)'
;MITFSEEKIAKVNEIIGRYPQGKQKSALLPVLHMAQDEFGGWLDVPVMDYVATLLNIEPIEVYEVASFYSMYNLKPVGKHLFEVCQTGPCMLNGCDDIIDYIKQQLNVNVGETTADGMFTLKTVECLGACGYAPMMQYGKTYREHLTKEKVDAIIAACRAENN
;
A
#
# COMPACT_ATOMS: atom_id res chain seq x y z
N MET A 1 14.39 -18.10 -1.83
CA MET A 1 14.12 -17.88 -3.28
C MET A 1 12.77 -17.18 -3.34
N ILE A 2 12.65 -16.06 -4.05
CA ILE A 2 11.40 -15.31 -4.19
C ILE A 2 10.55 -16.03 -5.22
N THR A 3 9.45 -16.64 -4.78
CA THR A 3 8.50 -17.33 -5.66
C THR A 3 7.11 -17.30 -5.07
N PHE A 4 6.10 -17.12 -5.90
CA PHE A 4 4.71 -17.30 -5.50
C PHE A 4 4.40 -18.78 -5.22
N SER A 5 3.39 -19.04 -4.40
CA SER A 5 2.77 -20.36 -4.30
C SER A 5 2.13 -20.78 -5.62
N GLU A 6 1.90 -22.09 -5.81
CA GLU A 6 1.23 -22.61 -7.01
C GLU A 6 -0.14 -21.97 -7.23
N GLU A 7 -0.90 -21.74 -6.16
CA GLU A 7 -2.19 -21.06 -6.21
C GLU A 7 -2.06 -19.62 -6.76
N LYS A 8 -1.06 -18.87 -6.30
CA LYS A 8 -0.81 -17.50 -6.78
C LYS A 8 -0.30 -17.48 -8.21
N ILE A 9 0.53 -18.43 -8.61
CA ILE A 9 0.94 -18.58 -10.01
C ILE A 9 -0.28 -18.87 -10.91
N ALA A 10 -1.20 -19.74 -10.48
CA ALA A 10 -2.44 -19.97 -11.21
C ALA A 10 -3.26 -18.69 -11.37
N LYS A 11 -3.32 -17.85 -10.30
CA LYS A 11 -4.01 -16.55 -10.35
C LYS A 11 -3.32 -15.55 -11.28
N VAL A 12 -1.99 -15.50 -11.29
CA VAL A 12 -1.22 -14.68 -12.24
C VAL A 12 -1.55 -15.08 -13.67
N ASN A 13 -1.56 -16.39 -13.97
CA ASN A 13 -1.89 -16.92 -15.29
C ASN A 13 -3.33 -16.59 -15.71
N GLU A 14 -4.29 -16.66 -14.76
CA GLU A 14 -5.67 -16.22 -15.02
C GLU A 14 -5.73 -14.75 -15.42
N ILE A 15 -4.98 -13.88 -14.69
CA ILE A 15 -4.94 -12.45 -14.99
C ILE A 15 -4.31 -12.19 -16.36
N ILE A 16 -3.20 -12.84 -16.67
CA ILE A 16 -2.55 -12.75 -18.00
C ILE A 16 -3.51 -13.17 -19.10
N GLY A 17 -4.26 -14.24 -18.89
CA GLY A 17 -5.23 -14.77 -19.86
C GLY A 17 -6.41 -13.85 -20.18
N ARG A 18 -6.61 -12.76 -19.43
CA ARG A 18 -7.61 -11.71 -19.72
C ARG A 18 -7.19 -10.80 -20.88
N TYR A 19 -5.94 -10.85 -21.28
CA TYR A 19 -5.37 -9.99 -22.32
C TYR A 19 -5.00 -10.79 -23.57
N PRO A 20 -5.01 -10.17 -24.76
CA PRO A 20 -4.60 -10.82 -25.99
C PRO A 20 -3.17 -11.38 -25.91
N GLN A 21 -2.91 -12.41 -26.71
CA GLN A 21 -1.57 -12.99 -26.82
C GLN A 21 -0.51 -11.91 -27.14
N GLY A 22 0.61 -11.93 -26.43
CA GLY A 22 1.68 -10.95 -26.57
C GLY A 22 1.43 -9.62 -25.81
N LYS A 23 0.32 -9.52 -25.03
CA LYS A 23 -0.03 -8.34 -24.22
C LYS A 23 0.02 -8.60 -22.71
N GLN A 24 0.80 -9.56 -22.28
CA GLN A 24 0.96 -9.95 -20.87
C GLN A 24 1.44 -8.79 -19.98
N LYS A 25 2.15 -7.79 -20.52
CA LYS A 25 2.52 -6.56 -19.81
C LYS A 25 1.30 -5.84 -19.21
N SER A 26 0.11 -5.98 -19.81
CA SER A 26 -1.11 -5.38 -19.29
C SER A 26 -1.52 -5.94 -17.93
N ALA A 27 -0.99 -7.10 -17.53
CA ALA A 27 -1.18 -7.70 -16.20
C ALA A 27 -0.23 -7.12 -15.12
N LEU A 28 0.66 -6.17 -15.47
CA LEU A 28 1.74 -5.72 -14.58
C LEU A 28 1.21 -5.13 -13.27
N LEU A 29 0.23 -4.21 -13.31
CA LEU A 29 -0.28 -3.59 -12.10
C LEU A 29 -0.90 -4.61 -11.12
N PRO A 30 -1.84 -5.47 -11.51
CA PRO A 30 -2.39 -6.44 -10.57
C PRO A 30 -1.36 -7.46 -10.08
N VAL A 31 -0.36 -7.82 -10.88
CA VAL A 31 0.71 -8.75 -10.44
C VAL A 31 1.64 -8.08 -9.44
N LEU A 32 1.96 -6.79 -9.62
CA LEU A 32 2.72 -6.00 -8.63
C LEU A 32 1.98 -5.89 -7.30
N HIS A 33 0.65 -5.68 -7.31
CA HIS A 33 -0.14 -5.71 -6.07
C HIS A 33 -0.06 -7.06 -5.37
N MET A 34 -0.19 -8.15 -6.13
CA MET A 34 -0.05 -9.50 -5.56
C MET A 34 1.33 -9.73 -4.96
N ALA A 35 2.37 -9.23 -5.64
CA ALA A 35 3.75 -9.34 -5.15
C ALA A 35 3.96 -8.51 -3.88
N GLN A 36 3.48 -7.28 -3.85
CA GLN A 36 3.55 -6.42 -2.66
C GLN A 36 2.83 -7.05 -1.46
N ASP A 37 1.62 -7.59 -1.67
CA ASP A 37 0.86 -8.28 -0.60
C ASP A 37 1.60 -9.53 -0.06
N GLU A 38 2.33 -10.27 -0.92
CA GLU A 38 2.99 -11.53 -0.55
C GLU A 38 4.35 -11.33 0.10
N PHE A 39 5.11 -10.36 -0.38
CA PHE A 39 6.52 -10.22 -0.01
C PHE A 39 6.77 -9.08 0.99
N GLY A 40 5.88 -8.92 1.96
CA GLY A 40 6.10 -8.05 3.12
C GLY A 40 5.64 -6.61 2.95
N GLY A 41 4.72 -6.35 2.02
CA GLY A 41 4.08 -5.04 1.87
C GLY A 41 4.88 -4.03 1.05
N TRP A 42 6.00 -4.44 0.45
CA TRP A 42 6.85 -3.59 -0.38
C TRP A 42 7.52 -4.38 -1.51
N LEU A 43 8.09 -3.67 -2.48
CA LEU A 43 8.69 -4.24 -3.69
C LEU A 43 10.19 -3.91 -3.71
N ASP A 44 11.04 -4.87 -3.34
CA ASP A 44 12.47 -4.76 -3.56
C ASP A 44 12.85 -5.14 -5.00
N VAL A 45 14.11 -4.89 -5.37
CA VAL A 45 14.61 -5.20 -6.72
C VAL A 45 14.41 -6.68 -7.06
N PRO A 46 14.77 -7.67 -6.19
CA PRO A 46 14.54 -9.07 -6.47
C PRO A 46 13.07 -9.44 -6.71
N VAL A 47 12.12 -8.83 -6.00
CA VAL A 47 10.67 -9.05 -6.21
C VAL A 47 10.23 -8.49 -7.56
N MET A 48 10.69 -7.29 -7.92
CA MET A 48 10.38 -6.67 -9.21
C MET A 48 10.96 -7.46 -10.38
N ASP A 49 12.19 -7.97 -10.26
CA ASP A 49 12.81 -8.84 -11.26
C ASP A 49 12.06 -10.16 -11.43
N TYR A 50 11.56 -10.72 -10.33
CA TYR A 50 10.70 -11.89 -10.37
C TYR A 50 9.39 -11.63 -11.13
N VAL A 51 8.74 -10.49 -10.89
CA VAL A 51 7.54 -10.08 -11.63
C VAL A 51 7.85 -9.91 -13.14
N ALA A 52 8.99 -9.31 -13.49
CA ALA A 52 9.44 -9.18 -14.88
C ALA A 52 9.55 -10.55 -15.56
N THR A 53 10.16 -11.53 -14.87
CA THR A 53 10.28 -12.90 -15.35
C THR A 53 8.93 -13.56 -15.58
N LEU A 54 7.99 -13.42 -14.64
CA LEU A 54 6.64 -13.99 -14.76
C LEU A 54 5.86 -13.43 -15.95
N LEU A 55 6.03 -12.16 -16.25
CA LEU A 55 5.34 -11.48 -17.34
C LEU A 55 6.12 -11.51 -18.67
N ASN A 56 7.33 -12.06 -18.66
CA ASN A 56 8.23 -12.08 -19.81
C ASN A 56 8.39 -10.68 -20.43
N ILE A 57 8.77 -9.70 -19.59
CA ILE A 57 9.08 -8.30 -19.94
C ILE A 57 10.43 -7.91 -19.34
N GLU A 58 10.96 -6.77 -19.77
CA GLU A 58 12.25 -6.29 -19.24
C GLU A 58 12.08 -5.74 -17.80
N PRO A 59 13.04 -5.96 -16.89
CA PRO A 59 12.98 -5.47 -15.51
C PRO A 59 12.72 -3.96 -15.41
N ILE A 60 13.30 -3.17 -16.32
CA ILE A 60 13.12 -1.71 -16.34
C ILE A 60 11.64 -1.32 -16.52
N GLU A 61 10.88 -2.10 -17.28
CA GLU A 61 9.44 -1.84 -17.49
C GLU A 61 8.64 -2.01 -16.19
N VAL A 62 9.08 -2.92 -15.32
CA VAL A 62 8.50 -3.10 -13.97
C VAL A 62 8.90 -1.94 -13.05
N TYR A 63 10.17 -1.54 -13.07
CA TYR A 63 10.69 -0.45 -12.24
C TYR A 63 10.03 0.88 -12.56
N GLU A 64 9.80 1.17 -13.85
CA GLU A 64 9.08 2.37 -14.29
C GLU A 64 7.68 2.44 -13.67
N VAL A 65 6.92 1.36 -13.71
CA VAL A 65 5.57 1.30 -13.15
C VAL A 65 5.59 1.35 -11.63
N ALA A 66 6.45 0.58 -10.98
CA ALA A 66 6.54 0.54 -9.53
C ALA A 66 6.99 1.89 -8.94
N SER A 67 7.85 2.64 -9.63
CA SER A 67 8.29 3.97 -9.19
C SER A 67 7.30 5.09 -9.51
N PHE A 68 6.49 4.92 -10.56
CA PHE A 68 5.51 5.93 -10.98
C PHE A 68 4.28 5.97 -10.07
N TYR A 69 3.75 4.82 -9.68
CA TYR A 69 2.53 4.74 -8.90
C TYR A 69 2.81 4.72 -7.40
N SER A 70 2.32 5.73 -6.67
CA SER A 70 2.54 5.89 -5.22
C SER A 70 1.91 4.80 -4.35
N MET A 71 1.04 3.96 -4.90
CA MET A 71 0.46 2.79 -4.22
C MET A 71 1.47 1.64 -4.02
N TYR A 72 2.59 1.68 -4.74
CA TYR A 72 3.69 0.72 -4.53
C TYR A 72 4.72 1.27 -3.56
N ASN A 73 5.09 0.47 -2.59
CA ASN A 73 6.10 0.79 -1.59
C ASN A 73 7.45 0.24 -2.05
N LEU A 74 8.42 1.12 -2.30
CA LEU A 74 9.78 0.75 -2.72
C LEU A 74 10.77 0.67 -1.53
N LYS A 75 10.24 0.80 -0.31
CA LYS A 75 10.98 0.69 0.95
C LYS A 75 10.16 -0.15 1.90
N PRO A 76 10.79 -0.83 2.86
CA PRO A 76 10.09 -1.56 3.88
C PRO A 76 9.04 -0.70 4.58
N VAL A 77 7.86 -1.27 4.79
CA VAL A 77 6.77 -0.66 5.55
C VAL A 77 6.48 -1.50 6.79
N GLY A 78 5.88 -0.89 7.79
CA GLY A 78 5.42 -1.59 8.99
C GLY A 78 4.23 -2.51 8.70
N LYS A 79 3.94 -3.37 9.65
CA LYS A 79 2.79 -4.29 9.57
C LYS A 79 1.47 -3.58 9.32
N HIS A 80 1.32 -2.37 9.87
CA HIS A 80 0.14 -1.52 9.73
C HIS A 80 0.53 -0.24 8.98
N LEU A 81 0.19 -0.18 7.70
CA LEU A 81 0.40 1.00 6.86
C LEU A 81 -0.85 1.87 6.91
N PHE A 82 -0.71 3.10 7.41
CA PHE A 82 -1.75 4.12 7.42
C PHE A 82 -1.51 5.11 6.27
N GLU A 83 -2.44 5.17 5.33
CA GLU A 83 -2.37 6.03 4.15
C GLU A 83 -3.46 7.10 4.23
N VAL A 84 -3.10 8.27 4.77
CA VAL A 84 -4.04 9.38 5.02
C VAL A 84 -4.18 10.23 3.77
N CYS A 85 -5.42 10.41 3.30
CA CYS A 85 -5.71 11.32 2.19
C CYS A 85 -5.50 12.78 2.61
N GLN A 86 -4.71 13.52 1.80
CA GLN A 86 -4.38 14.93 2.08
C GLN A 86 -4.79 15.87 0.94
N THR A 87 -5.81 15.54 0.15
CA THR A 87 -6.29 16.41 -0.93
C THR A 87 -7.50 17.24 -0.52
N GLY A 88 -7.79 18.28 -1.29
CA GLY A 88 -8.76 19.35 -1.06
C GLY A 88 -9.87 19.11 -0.03
N PRO A 89 -10.87 18.26 -0.28
CA PRO A 89 -11.94 18.03 0.70
C PRO A 89 -11.47 17.45 2.03
N CYS A 90 -10.42 16.59 2.05
CA CYS A 90 -9.85 16.08 3.28
C CYS A 90 -9.13 17.19 4.07
N MET A 91 -8.40 18.07 3.39
CA MET A 91 -7.76 19.24 4.02
C MET A 91 -8.81 20.16 4.67
N LEU A 92 -9.88 20.48 3.93
CA LEU A 92 -10.96 21.32 4.45
C LEU A 92 -11.71 20.69 5.64
N ASN A 93 -11.65 19.37 5.77
CA ASN A 93 -12.23 18.62 6.88
C ASN A 93 -11.20 18.23 7.95
N GLY A 94 -10.01 18.83 7.97
CA GLY A 94 -9.04 18.71 9.05
C GLY A 94 -8.15 17.48 8.97
N CYS A 95 -7.81 16.96 7.78
CA CYS A 95 -6.88 15.83 7.68
C CYS A 95 -5.49 16.16 8.21
N ASP A 96 -5.05 17.43 8.14
CA ASP A 96 -3.74 17.85 8.64
C ASP A 96 -3.66 17.67 10.18
N ASP A 97 -4.73 18.01 10.90
CA ASP A 97 -4.83 17.79 12.35
C ASP A 97 -4.78 16.28 12.69
N ILE A 98 -5.40 15.44 11.86
CA ILE A 98 -5.36 13.98 12.02
C ILE A 98 -3.97 13.43 11.73
N ILE A 99 -3.30 13.90 10.68
CA ILE A 99 -1.93 13.51 10.35
C ILE A 99 -0.97 13.88 11.49
N ASP A 100 -1.06 15.11 11.98
CA ASP A 100 -0.21 15.56 13.10
C ASP A 100 -0.51 14.80 14.39
N TYR A 101 -1.75 14.45 14.63
CA TYR A 101 -2.13 13.61 15.75
C TYR A 101 -1.53 12.21 15.65
N ILE A 102 -1.62 11.55 14.48
CA ILE A 102 -1.03 10.23 14.25
C ILE A 102 0.50 10.27 14.43
N LYS A 103 1.17 11.32 13.91
CA LYS A 103 2.62 11.52 14.10
C LYS A 103 2.99 11.53 15.58
N GLN A 104 2.21 12.26 16.40
CA GLN A 104 2.43 12.35 17.85
C GLN A 104 2.19 11.00 18.55
N GLN A 105 1.09 10.30 18.21
CA GLN A 105 0.73 9.02 18.84
C GLN A 105 1.72 7.89 18.52
N LEU A 106 2.27 7.89 17.30
CA LEU A 106 3.20 6.87 16.82
C LEU A 106 4.68 7.29 16.96
N ASN A 107 4.94 8.57 17.27
CA ASN A 107 6.28 9.15 17.30
C ASN A 107 7.07 8.91 15.99
N VAL A 108 6.43 9.20 14.85
CA VAL A 108 7.01 9.09 13.50
C VAL A 108 6.65 10.32 12.68
N ASN A 109 7.43 10.60 11.65
CA ASN A 109 7.06 11.55 10.61
C ASN A 109 6.35 10.83 9.45
N VAL A 110 5.76 11.62 8.55
CA VAL A 110 5.21 11.07 7.28
C VAL A 110 6.33 10.42 6.46
N GLY A 111 6.10 9.21 6.00
CA GLY A 111 7.05 8.38 5.28
C GLY A 111 7.94 7.51 6.18
N GLU A 112 7.78 7.58 7.49
CA GLU A 112 8.58 6.80 8.45
C GLU A 112 7.79 5.62 9.02
N THR A 113 8.56 4.62 9.48
CA THR A 113 8.08 3.45 10.20
C THR A 113 8.52 3.53 11.65
N THR A 114 7.67 3.13 12.58
CA THR A 114 8.00 3.04 14.01
C THR A 114 9.18 2.09 14.26
N ALA A 115 9.98 2.35 15.30
CA ALA A 115 11.18 1.58 15.59
C ALA A 115 10.91 0.08 15.85
N ASP A 116 9.70 -0.27 16.27
CA ASP A 116 9.23 -1.64 16.45
C ASP A 116 8.75 -2.31 15.14
N GLY A 117 8.77 -1.58 14.02
CA GLY A 117 8.31 -2.08 12.72
C GLY A 117 6.79 -2.25 12.60
N MET A 118 6.03 -1.75 13.57
CA MET A 118 4.59 -1.97 13.63
C MET A 118 3.80 -1.07 12.69
N PHE A 119 4.10 0.22 12.68
CA PHE A 119 3.31 1.21 11.96
C PHE A 119 4.16 1.98 10.96
N THR A 120 3.60 2.25 9.79
CA THR A 120 4.10 3.25 8.85
C THR A 120 3.02 4.29 8.61
N LEU A 121 3.36 5.57 8.72
CA LEU A 121 2.49 6.67 8.35
C LEU A 121 2.88 7.20 6.98
N LYS A 122 1.91 7.25 6.06
CA LYS A 122 2.06 7.78 4.71
C LYS A 122 0.91 8.72 4.40
N THR A 123 1.17 9.79 3.71
CA THR A 123 0.11 10.60 3.08
C THR A 123 -0.04 10.17 1.63
N VAL A 124 -1.26 10.21 1.14
CA VAL A 124 -1.59 9.84 -0.23
C VAL A 124 -2.48 10.89 -0.88
N GLU A 125 -2.49 10.86 -2.21
CA GLU A 125 -3.40 11.64 -3.00
C GLU A 125 -4.86 11.16 -2.83
N CYS A 126 -5.79 11.76 -3.59
CA CYS A 126 -7.21 11.55 -3.43
C CYS A 126 -7.61 10.07 -3.53
N LEU A 127 -8.23 9.56 -2.46
CA LEU A 127 -8.78 8.20 -2.38
C LEU A 127 -10.23 8.09 -2.92
N GLY A 128 -10.78 9.17 -3.48
CA GLY A 128 -12.11 9.16 -4.11
C GLY A 128 -13.30 9.13 -3.16
N ALA A 129 -13.09 9.30 -1.84
CA ALA A 129 -14.13 9.18 -0.81
C ALA A 129 -14.39 10.51 -0.07
N CYS A 130 -14.50 11.62 -0.82
CA CYS A 130 -14.60 12.97 -0.26
C CYS A 130 -15.79 13.20 0.68
N GLY A 131 -16.92 12.49 0.49
CA GLY A 131 -18.06 12.57 1.38
C GLY A 131 -17.84 11.97 2.77
N TYR A 132 -16.71 11.30 2.98
CA TYR A 132 -16.33 10.61 4.22
C TYR A 132 -15.07 11.19 4.87
N ALA A 133 -14.69 12.39 4.43
CA ALA A 133 -13.50 13.09 4.92
C ALA A 133 -13.63 13.52 6.40
N PRO A 134 -12.50 13.65 7.16
CA PRO A 134 -11.18 13.16 6.80
C PRO A 134 -11.10 11.63 6.88
N MET A 135 -10.27 11.02 6.04
CA MET A 135 -10.24 9.58 5.90
C MET A 135 -8.84 9.05 5.56
N MET A 136 -8.62 7.77 5.83
CA MET A 136 -7.42 7.05 5.42
C MET A 136 -7.77 5.67 4.87
N GLN A 137 -6.89 5.13 4.06
CA GLN A 137 -6.86 3.71 3.75
C GLN A 137 -5.99 2.99 4.78
N TYR A 138 -6.48 1.87 5.28
CA TYR A 138 -5.75 0.93 6.10
C TYR A 138 -6.01 -0.49 5.61
N GLY A 139 -4.99 -1.12 5.09
CA GLY A 139 -5.13 -2.38 4.37
C GLY A 139 -6.02 -2.21 3.12
N LYS A 140 -7.06 -3.04 3.01
CA LYS A 140 -8.00 -3.01 1.87
C LYS A 140 -9.30 -2.27 2.17
N THR A 141 -9.35 -1.50 3.26
CA THR A 141 -10.57 -0.81 3.70
C THR A 141 -10.30 0.66 4.02
N TYR A 142 -11.33 1.48 3.84
CA TYR A 142 -11.30 2.87 4.25
C TYR A 142 -11.69 3.00 5.73
N ARG A 143 -11.06 3.97 6.41
CA ARG A 143 -11.41 4.45 7.74
C ARG A 143 -11.88 5.88 7.58
N GLU A 144 -13.17 6.09 7.81
CA GLU A 144 -13.92 7.27 7.42
C GLU A 144 -14.25 8.15 8.62
N HIS A 145 -14.47 9.47 8.34
CA HIS A 145 -14.82 10.45 9.37
C HIS A 145 -13.87 10.35 10.58
N LEU A 146 -12.56 10.44 10.30
CA LEU A 146 -11.55 10.27 11.32
C LEU A 146 -11.66 11.37 12.38
N THR A 147 -11.56 10.94 13.63
CA THR A 147 -11.38 11.79 14.82
C THR A 147 -10.19 11.24 15.60
N LYS A 148 -9.69 11.99 16.56
CA LYS A 148 -8.60 11.55 17.43
C LYS A 148 -8.94 10.25 18.17
N GLU A 149 -10.17 10.14 18.66
CA GLU A 149 -10.68 8.97 19.36
C GLU A 149 -10.75 7.74 18.44
N LYS A 150 -11.13 7.94 17.17
CA LYS A 150 -11.13 6.84 16.19
C LYS A 150 -9.71 6.40 15.87
N VAL A 151 -8.77 7.33 15.74
CA VAL A 151 -7.34 7.02 15.54
C VAL A 151 -6.82 6.21 16.71
N ASP A 152 -7.08 6.62 17.95
CA ASP A 152 -6.66 5.89 19.14
C ASP A 152 -7.23 4.46 19.18
N ALA A 153 -8.52 4.31 18.85
CA ALA A 153 -9.16 3.00 18.79
C ALA A 153 -8.52 2.08 17.72
N ILE A 154 -8.18 2.64 16.54
CA ILE A 154 -7.52 1.89 15.47
C ILE A 154 -6.11 1.46 15.90
N ILE A 155 -5.32 2.38 16.48
CA ILE A 155 -3.95 2.07 16.97
C ILE A 155 -4.01 1.00 18.06
N ALA A 156 -4.96 1.12 19.00
CA ALA A 156 -5.13 0.14 20.07
C ALA A 156 -5.51 -1.26 19.53
N ALA A 157 -6.42 -1.32 18.56
CA ALA A 157 -6.79 -2.57 17.89
C ALA A 157 -5.59 -3.21 17.18
N CYS A 158 -4.81 -2.44 16.42
CA CYS A 158 -3.61 -2.91 15.74
C CYS A 158 -2.57 -3.46 16.73
N ARG A 159 -2.39 -2.82 17.87
CA ARG A 159 -1.47 -3.31 18.92
C ARG A 159 -1.97 -4.60 19.59
N ALA A 160 -3.28 -4.75 19.74
CA ALA A 160 -3.87 -5.97 20.34
C ALA A 160 -3.78 -7.19 19.43
N GLU A 161 -3.74 -7.04 18.11
CA GLU A 161 -3.55 -8.12 17.13
C GLU A 161 -2.16 -8.78 17.20
N ASN A 162 -1.23 -8.21 17.97
CA ASN A 162 0.16 -8.67 18.08
C ASN A 162 0.52 -9.23 19.46
N ASN A 163 -0.44 -9.31 20.38
CA ASN A 163 -0.33 -9.99 21.66
C ASN A 163 -1.03 -11.36 21.61
#